data_df947758f65e4d2566a58ef9e5a9f89b
#
_entry.id   df947758f65e4d2566a58ef9e5a9f89b
#
_cell.length_a   1.000
_cell.length_b   1.000
_cell.length_c   1.000
_cell.angle_alpha   90.00
_cell.angle_beta   90.00
_cell.angle_gamma   90.00
#
_symmetry.space_group_name_H-M   'P 1'
#
loop_
_entity.id
_entity.type
_entity.pdbx_description
1 polymer ?
#
loop_
_entity_poly.entity_id
_entity_poly.type
_entity_poly.pdbx_seq_one_letter_code
_entity_poly.pdbx_strand_id
1 'polypeptide(L)'
;MKKSAEDIGIEIASLACALHFQWPFTSDDPAVRAKAMKIARKAISAANSLGTDALLTVPGAVDVPWDPSIPVVAYADAYKRASDSIAALMPEAHSAGVMICIENVWNKMLLGPIEMSAFVDQFDSPWVRAYFDVGNCMIVGYPEHWIRILGERIKRVHLKDFRRSIGNINGFVDLLSGDVDWPEVMKALAEVGYDGPLTAEMIPPYAHYPEVLIENTSRAMDAILGRRKGVG
;
A
#
# COMPACT_ATOMS: atom_id res chain seq x y z
N MET A 1 18.84 3.92 10.81
CA MET A 1 18.14 2.96 9.96
C MET A 1 18.92 2.65 8.67
N LYS A 2 19.21 3.62 7.77
CA LYS A 2 19.95 3.34 6.52
C LYS A 2 21.27 2.60 6.80
N LYS A 3 22.14 3.18 7.61
CA LYS A 3 23.40 2.55 7.99
C LYS A 3 23.23 1.15 8.59
N SER A 4 22.23 0.94 9.45
CA SER A 4 21.97 -0.37 10.04
C SER A 4 21.54 -1.41 9.01
N ALA A 5 20.76 -1.00 7.99
CA ALA A 5 20.39 -1.86 6.88
C ALA A 5 21.61 -2.20 6.01
N GLU A 6 22.44 -1.21 5.68
CA GLU A 6 23.69 -1.38 4.94
C GLU A 6 24.66 -2.33 5.66
N ASP A 7 24.81 -2.17 6.98
CA ASP A 7 25.74 -2.98 7.82
C ASP A 7 25.35 -4.48 7.83
N ILE A 8 24.07 -4.81 7.58
CA ILE A 8 23.57 -6.20 7.53
C ILE A 8 23.18 -6.67 6.13
N GLY A 9 23.42 -5.83 5.10
CA GLY A 9 23.17 -6.18 3.70
C GLY A 9 21.70 -6.26 3.32
N ILE A 10 20.80 -5.46 3.96
CA ILE A 10 19.38 -5.39 3.65
C ILE A 10 19.05 -4.09 2.92
N GLU A 11 18.30 -4.17 1.84
CA GLU A 11 17.76 -3.01 1.13
C GLU A 11 16.44 -2.53 1.74
N ILE A 12 16.26 -1.20 1.81
CA ILE A 12 15.00 -0.59 2.22
C ILE A 12 14.12 -0.45 0.98
N ALA A 13 13.11 -1.31 0.83
CA ALA A 13 12.29 -1.39 -0.38
C ALA A 13 11.32 -0.21 -0.54
N SER A 14 10.82 0.36 0.56
CA SER A 14 9.89 1.49 0.55
C SER A 14 9.83 2.16 1.91
N LEU A 15 9.25 3.38 1.95
CA LEU A 15 8.84 4.05 3.18
C LEU A 15 7.30 4.09 3.24
N ALA A 16 6.71 3.75 4.38
CA ALA A 16 5.30 3.92 4.67
C ALA A 16 5.08 5.00 5.74
N CYS A 17 4.00 5.77 5.62
CA CYS A 17 3.64 6.82 6.57
C CYS A 17 2.19 6.70 7.01
N ALA A 18 1.94 6.19 8.21
CA ALA A 18 0.59 6.03 8.77
C ALA A 18 -0.10 7.36 9.15
N LEU A 19 0.62 8.46 9.17
CA LEU A 19 0.05 9.78 9.53
C LEU A 19 -1.00 10.29 8.54
N HIS A 20 -1.08 9.71 7.35
CA HIS A 20 -2.09 10.07 6.34
C HIS A 20 -3.52 9.73 6.77
N PHE A 21 -3.72 8.80 7.71
CA PHE A 21 -5.05 8.52 8.29
C PHE A 21 -5.48 9.62 9.25
N GLN A 22 -4.58 10.13 10.07
CA GLN A 22 -4.84 11.25 10.98
C GLN A 22 -4.96 12.60 10.27
N TRP A 23 -4.18 12.79 9.20
CA TRP A 23 -4.06 14.03 8.45
C TRP A 23 -4.29 13.72 6.96
N PRO A 24 -5.57 13.46 6.55
CA PRO A 24 -5.86 13.12 5.17
C PRO A 24 -5.81 14.35 4.25
N PHE A 25 -5.34 14.14 3.02
CA PHE A 25 -5.38 15.17 1.97
C PHE A 25 -6.80 15.62 1.63
N THR A 26 -7.78 14.79 1.97
CA THR A 26 -9.18 14.97 1.57
C THR A 26 -10.01 15.75 2.58
N SER A 27 -9.48 16.03 3.78
CA SER A 27 -10.21 16.71 4.86
C SER A 27 -10.90 18.00 4.39
N ASP A 28 -12.09 18.29 4.94
CA ASP A 28 -12.78 19.58 4.73
C ASP A 28 -12.01 20.74 5.37
N ASP A 29 -11.25 20.49 6.44
CA ASP A 29 -10.42 21.50 7.10
C ASP A 29 -9.14 21.80 6.30
N PRO A 30 -8.96 23.03 5.79
CA PRO A 30 -7.74 23.43 5.09
C PRO A 30 -6.47 23.30 5.93
N ALA A 31 -6.54 23.46 7.24
CA ALA A 31 -5.38 23.35 8.13
C ALA A 31 -4.91 21.89 8.23
N VAL A 32 -5.84 20.94 8.24
CA VAL A 32 -5.52 19.50 8.17
C VAL A 32 -4.84 19.17 6.84
N ARG A 33 -5.37 19.65 5.71
CA ARG A 33 -4.76 19.44 4.39
C ARG A 33 -3.36 20.05 4.30
N ALA A 34 -3.17 21.25 4.81
CA ALA A 34 -1.85 21.91 4.83
C ALA A 34 -0.83 21.09 5.65
N LYS A 35 -1.26 20.51 6.77
CA LYS A 35 -0.43 19.63 7.58
C LYS A 35 -0.14 18.30 6.86
N ALA A 36 -1.12 17.72 6.17
CA ALA A 36 -0.94 16.52 5.33
C ALA A 36 0.16 16.74 4.28
N MET A 37 0.10 17.86 3.55
CA MET A 37 1.12 18.25 2.56
C MET A 37 2.51 18.39 3.17
N LYS A 38 2.62 19.00 4.36
CA LYS A 38 3.90 19.12 5.08
C LYS A 38 4.46 17.76 5.49
N ILE A 39 3.60 16.84 5.92
CA ILE A 39 3.97 15.45 6.26
C ILE A 39 4.48 14.73 5.02
N ALA A 40 3.75 14.79 3.92
CA ALA A 40 4.11 14.12 2.66
C ALA A 40 5.47 14.60 2.12
N ARG A 41 5.75 15.91 2.11
CA ARG A 41 7.06 16.46 1.73
C ARG A 41 8.20 15.91 2.58
N LYS A 42 7.98 15.84 3.91
CA LYS A 42 8.95 15.24 4.82
C LYS A 42 9.14 13.75 4.56
N ALA A 43 8.07 13.03 4.22
CA ALA A 43 8.14 11.60 3.91
C ALA A 43 8.91 11.36 2.60
N ILE A 44 8.72 12.18 1.56
CA ILE A 44 9.51 12.14 0.32
C ILE A 44 11.00 12.36 0.63
N SER A 45 11.34 13.39 1.41
CA SER A 45 12.73 13.67 1.82
C SER A 45 13.33 12.52 2.65
N ALA A 46 12.53 11.91 3.52
CA ALA A 46 12.96 10.78 4.34
C ALA A 46 13.20 9.53 3.48
N ALA A 47 12.34 9.23 2.51
CA ALA A 47 12.51 8.12 1.58
C ALA A 47 13.81 8.27 0.78
N ASN A 48 14.07 9.44 0.22
CA ASN A 48 15.34 9.75 -0.45
C ASN A 48 16.54 9.55 0.48
N SER A 49 16.47 10.06 1.71
CA SER A 49 17.56 9.91 2.71
C SER A 49 17.81 8.45 3.10
N LEU A 50 16.77 7.61 3.10
CA LEU A 50 16.87 6.18 3.35
C LEU A 50 17.40 5.40 2.14
N GLY A 51 17.39 6.00 0.96
CA GLY A 51 17.84 5.38 -0.29
C GLY A 51 16.80 4.52 -0.96
N THR A 52 15.51 4.69 -0.62
CA THR A 52 14.40 4.02 -1.32
C THR A 52 13.76 4.96 -2.33
N ASP A 53 13.28 4.38 -3.43
CA ASP A 53 12.63 5.09 -4.54
C ASP A 53 11.09 5.06 -4.46
N ALA A 54 10.52 4.52 -3.38
CA ALA A 54 9.08 4.34 -3.25
C ALA A 54 8.55 4.82 -1.90
N LEU A 55 7.55 5.72 -1.94
CA LEU A 55 6.79 6.17 -0.79
C LEU A 55 5.37 5.63 -0.88
N LEU A 56 4.97 4.75 0.03
CA LEU A 56 3.56 4.37 0.19
C LEU A 56 2.76 5.60 0.62
N THR A 57 1.73 5.90 -0.14
CA THR A 57 0.87 7.05 0.07
C THR A 57 -0.60 6.64 0.04
N VAL A 58 -1.30 6.83 1.15
CA VAL A 58 -2.76 6.79 1.17
C VAL A 58 -3.25 8.11 0.58
N PRO A 59 -4.03 8.10 -0.52
CA PRO A 59 -4.37 9.31 -1.26
C PRO A 59 -5.36 10.23 -0.51
N GLY A 60 -5.85 9.76 0.64
CA GLY A 60 -6.87 10.39 1.47
C GLY A 60 -8.00 9.42 1.78
N ALA A 61 -9.12 9.93 2.24
CA ALA A 61 -10.27 9.12 2.60
C ALA A 61 -11.57 9.85 2.32
N VAL A 62 -12.60 9.10 1.95
CA VAL A 62 -14.00 9.48 2.08
C VAL A 62 -14.45 9.22 3.51
N ASP A 63 -14.02 8.08 4.07
CA ASP A 63 -14.31 7.64 5.43
C ASP A 63 -13.12 6.83 5.97
N VAL A 64 -12.92 6.88 7.27
CA VAL A 64 -11.96 6.04 7.99
C VAL A 64 -12.75 5.10 8.92
N PRO A 65 -13.13 3.89 8.47
CA PRO A 65 -14.10 3.04 9.15
C PRO A 65 -13.74 2.65 10.60
N TRP A 66 -12.47 2.72 10.96
CA TRP A 66 -11.98 2.40 12.32
C TRP A 66 -11.75 3.63 13.19
N ASP A 67 -11.96 4.85 12.66
CA ASP A 67 -11.85 6.10 13.43
C ASP A 67 -13.06 7.02 13.15
N PRO A 68 -14.16 6.86 13.90
CA PRO A 68 -15.36 7.65 13.69
C PRO A 68 -15.22 9.14 14.09
N SER A 69 -14.08 9.54 14.64
CA SER A 69 -13.78 10.95 14.92
C SER A 69 -13.42 11.73 13.64
N ILE A 70 -13.06 11.04 12.56
CA ILE A 70 -12.74 11.66 11.27
C ILE A 70 -14.03 11.83 10.48
N PRO A 71 -14.41 13.08 10.11
CA PRO A 71 -15.65 13.33 9.37
C PRO A 71 -15.64 12.66 7.99
N VAL A 72 -16.81 12.20 7.56
CA VAL A 72 -17.03 11.71 6.19
C VAL A 72 -16.94 12.88 5.21
N VAL A 73 -16.18 12.73 4.15
CA VAL A 73 -15.98 13.71 3.07
C VAL A 73 -16.77 13.27 1.83
N ALA A 74 -17.41 14.22 1.13
CA ALA A 74 -18.06 13.93 -0.12
C ALA A 74 -17.07 13.31 -1.13
N TYR A 75 -17.47 12.23 -1.83
CA TYR A 75 -16.59 11.46 -2.71
C TYR A 75 -15.91 12.32 -3.78
N ALA A 76 -16.68 13.20 -4.45
CA ALA A 76 -16.14 14.08 -5.49
C ALA A 76 -15.09 15.06 -4.94
N ASP A 77 -15.31 15.59 -3.73
CA ASP A 77 -14.35 16.47 -3.06
C ASP A 77 -13.10 15.72 -2.63
N ALA A 78 -13.28 14.51 -2.09
CA ALA A 78 -12.17 13.63 -1.71
C ALA A 78 -11.30 13.33 -2.93
N TYR A 79 -11.91 12.89 -4.03
CA TYR A 79 -11.19 12.58 -5.27
C TYR A 79 -10.43 13.79 -5.80
N LYS A 80 -11.10 14.95 -5.91
CA LYS A 80 -10.49 16.19 -6.38
C LYS A 80 -9.32 16.64 -5.50
N ARG A 81 -9.49 16.67 -4.17
CA ARG A 81 -8.47 17.11 -3.22
C ARG A 81 -7.28 16.16 -3.20
N ALA A 82 -7.51 14.84 -3.31
CA ALA A 82 -6.45 13.86 -3.44
C ALA A 82 -5.65 14.09 -4.73
N SER A 83 -6.32 14.28 -5.87
CA SER A 83 -5.68 14.56 -7.16
C SER A 83 -4.85 15.84 -7.11
N ASP A 84 -5.41 16.93 -6.60
CA ASP A 84 -4.71 18.21 -6.48
C ASP A 84 -3.46 18.09 -5.58
N SER A 85 -3.58 17.33 -4.48
CA SER A 85 -2.47 17.15 -3.52
C SER A 85 -1.34 16.32 -4.11
N ILE A 86 -1.65 15.22 -4.78
CA ILE A 86 -0.64 14.38 -5.45
C ILE A 86 0.05 15.17 -6.56
N ALA A 87 -0.71 15.90 -7.40
CA ALA A 87 -0.14 16.75 -8.45
C ALA A 87 0.83 17.79 -7.87
N ALA A 88 0.48 18.41 -6.75
CA ALA A 88 1.33 19.41 -6.08
C ALA A 88 2.61 18.81 -5.45
N LEU A 89 2.67 17.50 -5.20
CA LEU A 89 3.84 16.80 -4.67
C LEU A 89 4.79 16.26 -5.76
N MET A 90 4.32 16.11 -6.99
CA MET A 90 5.09 15.51 -8.09
C MET A 90 6.45 16.18 -8.36
N PRO A 91 6.59 17.52 -8.37
CA PRO A 91 7.89 18.15 -8.60
C PRO A 91 8.93 17.77 -7.53
N GLU A 92 8.52 17.68 -6.27
CA GLU A 92 9.39 17.30 -5.15
C GLU A 92 9.74 15.80 -5.23
N ALA A 93 8.76 14.94 -5.56
CA ALA A 93 8.96 13.52 -5.78
C ALA A 93 9.98 13.25 -6.90
N HIS A 94 9.82 13.92 -8.03
CA HIS A 94 10.76 13.87 -9.15
C HIS A 94 12.17 14.30 -8.71
N SER A 95 12.29 15.47 -8.09
CA SER A 95 13.59 16.00 -7.63
C SER A 95 14.28 15.09 -6.62
N ALA A 96 13.51 14.40 -5.79
CA ALA A 96 14.02 13.45 -4.80
C ALA A 96 14.30 12.05 -5.38
N GLY A 97 13.86 11.73 -6.60
CA GLY A 97 13.92 10.38 -7.17
C GLY A 97 13.02 9.38 -6.43
N VAL A 98 11.89 9.83 -5.87
CA VAL A 98 10.97 9.02 -5.07
C VAL A 98 9.59 9.00 -5.72
N MET A 99 9.07 7.83 -6.04
CA MET A 99 7.72 7.67 -6.57
C MET A 99 6.69 7.74 -5.44
N ILE A 100 5.58 8.45 -5.70
CA ILE A 100 4.39 8.46 -4.86
C ILE A 100 3.57 7.24 -5.25
N CYS A 101 3.55 6.22 -4.40
CA CYS A 101 2.90 4.95 -4.68
C CYS A 101 1.57 4.89 -3.94
N ILE A 102 0.47 5.00 -4.69
CA ILE A 102 -0.90 5.06 -4.16
C ILE A 102 -1.34 3.67 -3.72
N GLU A 103 -1.79 3.55 -2.47
CA GLU A 103 -2.28 2.28 -1.93
C GLU A 103 -3.80 2.17 -1.99
N ASN A 104 -4.30 1.00 -2.37
CA ASN A 104 -5.70 0.62 -2.20
C ASN A 104 -5.94 0.22 -0.74
N VAL A 105 -6.67 1.06 -0.03
CA VAL A 105 -6.99 0.86 1.40
C VAL A 105 -8.50 0.97 1.65
N TRP A 106 -8.95 0.60 2.84
CA TRP A 106 -10.37 0.71 3.22
C TRP A 106 -10.76 2.13 3.64
N ASN A 107 -10.66 3.06 2.71
CA ASN A 107 -10.93 4.48 2.90
C ASN A 107 -12.19 4.97 2.15
N LYS A 108 -12.99 4.05 1.61
CA LYS A 108 -14.17 4.34 0.79
C LYS A 108 -13.87 5.15 -0.49
N MET A 109 -12.63 5.07 -0.97
CA MET A 109 -12.15 5.77 -2.17
C MET A 109 -11.34 4.79 -3.04
N LEU A 110 -11.38 4.95 -4.37
CA LEU A 110 -10.71 4.07 -5.34
C LEU A 110 -11.15 2.62 -5.16
N LEU A 111 -12.45 2.38 -5.21
CA LEU A 111 -13.09 1.11 -4.82
C LEU A 111 -12.91 -0.02 -5.84
N GLY A 112 -12.42 0.29 -7.04
CA GLY A 112 -12.22 -0.70 -8.09
C GLY A 112 -10.92 -0.48 -8.86
N PRO A 113 -10.39 -1.54 -9.50
CA PRO A 113 -9.09 -1.44 -10.19
C PRO A 113 -9.12 -0.51 -11.41
N ILE A 114 -10.25 -0.37 -12.09
CA ILE A 114 -10.41 0.56 -13.22
C ILE A 114 -10.32 2.00 -12.72
N GLU A 115 -10.98 2.32 -11.62
CA GLU A 115 -10.91 3.65 -11.01
C GLU A 115 -9.51 3.96 -10.50
N MET A 116 -8.85 2.99 -9.85
CA MET A 116 -7.47 3.15 -9.37
C MET A 116 -6.49 3.35 -10.54
N SER A 117 -6.64 2.61 -11.64
CA SER A 117 -5.84 2.82 -12.85
C SER A 117 -6.03 4.23 -13.40
N ALA A 118 -7.27 4.68 -13.54
CA ALA A 118 -7.57 6.02 -14.03
C ALA A 118 -7.02 7.11 -13.10
N PHE A 119 -7.06 6.87 -11.77
CA PHE A 119 -6.48 7.79 -10.79
C PHE A 119 -4.96 7.90 -10.93
N VAL A 120 -4.26 6.82 -11.19
CA VAL A 120 -2.80 6.84 -11.43
C VAL A 120 -2.49 7.49 -12.78
N ASP A 121 -3.21 7.13 -13.82
CA ASP A 121 -2.95 7.58 -15.19
C ASP A 121 -3.20 9.07 -15.42
N GLN A 122 -4.13 9.69 -14.66
CA GLN A 122 -4.44 11.11 -14.83
C GLN A 122 -3.22 12.04 -14.65
N PHE A 123 -2.18 11.57 -13.96
CA PHE A 123 -0.96 12.36 -13.70
C PHE A 123 0.03 12.33 -14.86
N ASP A 124 -0.12 11.42 -15.81
CA ASP A 124 0.78 11.24 -16.97
C ASP A 124 2.27 11.32 -16.55
N SER A 125 2.64 10.58 -15.51
CA SER A 125 3.94 10.72 -14.86
C SER A 125 4.49 9.38 -14.35
N PRO A 126 5.80 9.12 -14.53
CA PRO A 126 6.44 7.97 -13.91
C PRO A 126 6.56 8.06 -12.38
N TRP A 127 6.29 9.24 -11.80
CA TRP A 127 6.46 9.51 -10.38
C TRP A 127 5.20 9.23 -9.54
N VAL A 128 4.10 8.84 -10.18
CA VAL A 128 2.89 8.33 -9.51
C VAL A 128 2.64 6.91 -9.96
N ARG A 129 2.57 5.99 -9.01
CA ARG A 129 2.44 4.54 -9.25
C ARG A 129 1.45 3.93 -8.26
N ALA A 130 1.14 2.65 -8.44
CA ALA A 130 0.35 1.88 -7.49
C ALA A 130 1.24 1.16 -6.48
N TYR A 131 0.85 1.21 -5.21
CA TYR A 131 1.27 0.30 -4.17
C TYR A 131 0.10 -0.67 -3.94
N PHE A 132 0.15 -1.84 -4.53
CA PHE A 132 -1.00 -2.73 -4.51
C PHE A 132 -1.00 -3.61 -3.25
N ASP A 133 -2.06 -3.55 -2.45
CA ASP A 133 -2.30 -4.44 -1.33
C ASP A 133 -3.30 -5.54 -1.71
N VAL A 134 -2.85 -6.80 -1.62
CA VAL A 134 -3.60 -7.99 -1.99
C VAL A 134 -4.80 -8.20 -1.05
N GLY A 135 -4.60 -8.05 0.26
CA GLY A 135 -5.64 -8.30 1.26
C GLY A 135 -6.72 -7.22 1.28
N ASN A 136 -6.33 -5.96 1.06
CA ASN A 136 -7.26 -4.84 1.11
C ASN A 136 -8.35 -4.91 0.03
N CYS A 137 -8.07 -5.52 -1.13
CA CYS A 137 -9.08 -5.64 -2.18
C CYS A 137 -10.02 -6.84 -2.01
N MET A 138 -9.73 -7.78 -1.09
CA MET A 138 -10.49 -9.02 -0.93
C MET A 138 -11.96 -8.82 -0.57
N ILE A 139 -12.30 -7.71 0.07
CA ILE A 139 -13.69 -7.40 0.43
C ILE A 139 -14.52 -6.90 -0.77
N VAL A 140 -13.87 -6.31 -1.77
CA VAL A 140 -14.54 -5.68 -2.93
C VAL A 140 -14.25 -6.37 -4.25
N GLY A 141 -13.33 -7.34 -4.28
CA GLY A 141 -12.92 -7.97 -5.53
C GLY A 141 -11.97 -9.16 -5.38
N TYR A 142 -11.23 -9.39 -6.45
CA TYR A 142 -10.27 -10.48 -6.60
C TYR A 142 -8.89 -9.89 -6.91
N PRO A 143 -7.87 -10.17 -6.09
CA PRO A 143 -6.53 -9.58 -6.24
C PRO A 143 -5.93 -9.78 -7.63
N GLU A 144 -6.07 -10.97 -8.19
CA GLU A 144 -5.55 -11.32 -9.51
C GLU A 144 -6.19 -10.51 -10.65
N HIS A 145 -7.46 -10.09 -10.48
CA HIS A 145 -8.11 -9.19 -11.44
C HIS A 145 -7.54 -7.77 -11.31
N TRP A 146 -7.32 -7.29 -10.08
CA TRP A 146 -6.71 -5.99 -9.83
C TRP A 146 -5.31 -5.93 -10.42
N ILE A 147 -4.49 -6.95 -10.19
CA ILE A 147 -3.11 -7.02 -10.69
C ILE A 147 -3.08 -6.90 -12.22
N ARG A 148 -3.91 -7.68 -12.93
CA ARG A 148 -3.96 -7.65 -14.39
C ARG A 148 -4.40 -6.31 -14.95
N ILE A 149 -5.34 -5.61 -14.27
CA ILE A 149 -5.83 -4.29 -14.69
C ILE A 149 -4.81 -3.20 -14.37
N LEU A 150 -4.19 -3.23 -13.19
CA LEU A 150 -3.16 -2.26 -12.80
C LEU A 150 -1.89 -2.42 -13.64
N GLY A 151 -1.50 -3.65 -13.97
CA GLY A 151 -0.38 -3.94 -14.86
C GLY A 151 0.92 -3.24 -14.43
N GLU A 152 1.59 -2.61 -15.36
CA GLU A 152 2.87 -1.89 -15.16
C GLU A 152 2.81 -0.70 -14.18
N ARG A 153 1.60 -0.28 -13.76
CA ARG A 153 1.42 0.76 -12.76
C ARG A 153 1.86 0.31 -11.37
N ILE A 154 1.93 -1.01 -11.13
CA ILE A 154 2.34 -1.59 -9.85
C ILE A 154 3.83 -1.38 -9.64
N LYS A 155 4.21 -0.62 -8.61
CA LYS A 155 5.61 -0.40 -8.21
C LYS A 155 6.00 -1.23 -6.99
N ARG A 156 5.05 -1.47 -6.07
CA ARG A 156 5.23 -2.25 -4.85
C ARG A 156 3.97 -3.06 -4.56
N VAL A 157 4.13 -4.16 -3.84
CA VAL A 157 3.03 -5.03 -3.45
C VAL A 157 3.12 -5.33 -1.95
N HIS A 158 1.98 -5.15 -1.25
CA HIS A 158 1.75 -5.74 0.06
C HIS A 158 1.08 -7.10 -0.07
N LEU A 159 1.65 -8.11 0.58
CA LEU A 159 1.03 -9.40 0.79
C LEU A 159 0.35 -9.41 2.16
N LYS A 160 -0.96 -9.49 2.13
CA LYS A 160 -1.84 -9.52 3.29
C LYS A 160 -2.95 -10.51 3.00
N ASP A 161 -3.34 -11.31 3.99
CA ASP A 161 -4.40 -12.29 3.80
C ASP A 161 -5.69 -11.87 4.51
N PHE A 162 -6.81 -12.33 3.99
CA PHE A 162 -8.12 -11.90 4.45
C PHE A 162 -9.15 -13.02 4.34
N ARG A 163 -9.95 -13.19 5.39
CA ARG A 163 -11.07 -14.12 5.44
C ARG A 163 -12.38 -13.41 5.07
N ARG A 164 -12.86 -13.65 3.85
CA ARG A 164 -14.04 -12.96 3.26
C ARG A 164 -15.31 -13.11 4.11
N SER A 165 -15.52 -14.29 4.73
CA SER A 165 -16.71 -14.56 5.54
C SER A 165 -16.87 -13.65 6.74
N ILE A 166 -15.81 -12.98 7.19
CA ILE A 166 -15.84 -12.03 8.30
C ILE A 166 -16.29 -10.64 7.84
N GLY A 167 -15.90 -10.20 6.65
CA GLY A 167 -16.42 -9.00 5.98
C GLY A 167 -16.09 -7.65 6.66
N ASN A 168 -15.15 -7.61 7.61
CA ASN A 168 -14.71 -6.39 8.30
C ASN A 168 -13.23 -6.52 8.70
N ILE A 169 -12.68 -5.51 9.39
CA ILE A 169 -11.26 -5.43 9.73
C ILE A 169 -10.72 -6.65 10.51
N ASN A 170 -11.58 -7.38 11.23
CA ASN A 170 -11.20 -8.60 11.94
C ASN A 170 -10.99 -9.79 10.98
N GLY A 171 -11.26 -9.62 9.70
CA GLY A 171 -11.00 -10.61 8.67
C GLY A 171 -9.54 -10.70 8.23
N PHE A 172 -8.67 -9.75 8.59
CA PHE A 172 -7.24 -9.89 8.34
C PHE A 172 -6.64 -10.98 9.23
N VAL A 173 -5.88 -11.86 8.60
CA VAL A 173 -5.31 -13.06 9.23
C VAL A 173 -3.88 -13.28 8.75
N ASP A 174 -3.17 -14.20 9.39
CA ASP A 174 -1.84 -14.61 8.96
C ASP A 174 -1.85 -15.11 7.52
N LEU A 175 -0.76 -14.87 6.79
CA LEU A 175 -0.60 -15.39 5.43
C LEU A 175 -0.87 -16.89 5.39
N LEU A 176 -1.58 -17.36 4.38
CA LEU A 176 -2.05 -18.72 4.16
C LEU A 176 -3.21 -19.17 5.08
N SER A 177 -3.73 -18.27 5.93
CA SER A 177 -4.88 -18.58 6.80
C SER A 177 -6.20 -17.99 6.28
N GLY A 178 -6.16 -17.17 5.25
CA GLY A 178 -7.30 -16.51 4.62
C GLY A 178 -7.78 -17.18 3.34
N ASP A 179 -8.45 -16.40 2.53
CA ASP A 179 -9.11 -16.83 1.29
C ASP A 179 -8.41 -16.28 0.03
N VAL A 180 -7.19 -15.74 0.14
CA VAL A 180 -6.41 -15.31 -1.02
C VAL A 180 -5.93 -16.53 -1.81
N ASP A 181 -6.22 -16.57 -3.11
CA ASP A 181 -5.66 -17.55 -4.03
C ASP A 181 -4.22 -17.15 -4.40
N TRP A 182 -3.27 -17.54 -3.52
CA TRP A 182 -1.86 -17.20 -3.69
C TRP A 182 -1.26 -17.69 -5.01
N PRO A 183 -1.53 -18.92 -5.48
CA PRO A 183 -1.07 -19.37 -6.78
C PRO A 183 -1.53 -18.45 -7.92
N GLU A 184 -2.80 -18.02 -7.92
CA GLU A 184 -3.33 -17.15 -8.97
C GLU A 184 -2.83 -15.70 -8.84
N VAL A 185 -2.63 -15.21 -7.61
CA VAL A 185 -1.98 -13.91 -7.35
C VAL A 185 -0.56 -13.89 -7.92
N MET A 186 0.25 -14.90 -7.60
CA MET A 186 1.63 -14.97 -8.09
C MET A 186 1.71 -15.13 -9.61
N LYS A 187 0.80 -15.89 -10.19
CA LYS A 187 0.66 -16.02 -11.65
C LYS A 187 0.30 -14.68 -12.29
N ALA A 188 -0.68 -13.94 -11.73
CA ALA A 188 -1.06 -12.62 -12.24
C ALA A 188 0.09 -11.61 -12.16
N LEU A 189 0.89 -11.61 -11.08
CA LEU A 189 2.08 -10.76 -10.96
C LEU A 189 3.12 -11.11 -12.05
N ALA A 190 3.34 -12.40 -12.31
CA ALA A 190 4.24 -12.84 -13.37
C ALA A 190 3.72 -12.45 -14.77
N GLU A 191 2.42 -12.58 -15.03
CA GLU A 191 1.78 -12.20 -16.31
C GLU A 191 1.94 -10.71 -16.63
N VAL A 192 1.93 -9.84 -15.62
CA VAL A 192 2.16 -8.39 -15.80
C VAL A 192 3.63 -7.99 -15.73
N GLY A 193 4.54 -8.95 -15.58
CA GLY A 193 5.99 -8.72 -15.53
C GLY A 193 6.47 -8.04 -14.25
N TYR A 194 5.74 -8.20 -13.13
CA TYR A 194 6.17 -7.63 -11.86
C TYR A 194 7.34 -8.42 -11.27
N ASP A 195 8.47 -7.76 -11.07
CA ASP A 195 9.70 -8.32 -10.47
C ASP A 195 10.17 -7.54 -9.21
N GLY A 196 9.33 -6.65 -8.73
CA GLY A 196 9.63 -5.80 -7.57
C GLY A 196 9.52 -6.52 -6.22
N PRO A 197 9.83 -5.80 -5.12
CA PRO A 197 9.71 -6.32 -3.77
C PRO A 197 8.27 -6.69 -3.39
N LEU A 198 8.12 -7.82 -2.68
CA LEU A 198 6.89 -8.25 -2.04
C LEU A 198 7.06 -8.10 -0.52
N THR A 199 6.22 -7.28 0.10
CA THR A 199 6.30 -6.97 1.52
C THR A 199 5.09 -7.55 2.25
N ALA A 200 5.30 -8.38 3.25
CA ALA A 200 4.21 -8.84 4.10
C ALA A 200 3.76 -7.73 5.06
N GLU A 201 2.48 -7.40 5.04
CA GLU A 201 1.87 -6.51 6.01
C GLU A 201 0.97 -7.31 6.95
N MET A 202 1.46 -7.53 8.18
CA MET A 202 0.79 -8.40 9.14
C MET A 202 0.01 -7.60 10.18
N ILE A 203 -1.32 -7.74 10.13
CA ILE A 203 -2.25 -7.16 11.10
C ILE A 203 -3.35 -8.18 11.43
N PRO A 204 -3.78 -8.27 12.71
CA PRO A 204 -3.17 -7.62 13.88
C PRO A 204 -1.84 -8.27 14.27
N PRO A 205 -0.95 -7.56 14.99
CA PRO A 205 0.23 -8.19 15.55
C PRO A 205 -0.17 -9.16 16.68
N TYR A 206 0.67 -10.17 16.94
CA TYR A 206 0.45 -11.05 18.09
C TYR A 206 0.56 -10.26 19.40
N ALA A 207 -0.40 -10.46 20.30
CA ALA A 207 -0.39 -9.82 21.62
C ALA A 207 0.77 -10.34 22.51
N HIS A 208 1.20 -11.59 22.27
CA HIS A 208 2.29 -12.26 22.95
C HIS A 208 3.23 -12.88 21.90
N TYR A 209 4.52 -12.89 22.19
CA TYR A 209 5.54 -13.49 21.31
C TYR A 209 5.51 -12.94 19.87
N PRO A 210 5.61 -11.60 19.70
CA PRO A 210 5.49 -10.97 18.38
C PRO A 210 6.58 -11.43 17.39
N GLU A 211 7.72 -11.90 17.87
CA GLU A 211 8.78 -12.50 17.06
C GLU A 211 8.33 -13.76 16.31
N VAL A 212 7.41 -14.54 16.89
CA VAL A 212 6.87 -15.75 16.25
C VAL A 212 6.05 -15.38 15.00
N LEU A 213 5.36 -14.23 15.02
CA LEU A 213 4.66 -13.73 13.83
C LEU A 213 5.65 -13.51 12.66
N ILE A 214 6.82 -12.93 12.94
CA ILE A 214 7.85 -12.67 11.91
C ILE A 214 8.35 -14.01 11.32
N GLU A 215 8.65 -15.00 12.17
CA GLU A 215 9.11 -16.32 11.73
C GLU A 215 8.05 -17.04 10.89
N ASN A 216 6.78 -17.05 11.34
CA ASN A 216 5.67 -17.67 10.62
C ASN A 216 5.43 -16.98 9.28
N THR A 217 5.48 -15.64 9.26
CA THR A 217 5.33 -14.84 8.04
C THR A 217 6.45 -15.16 7.06
N SER A 218 7.71 -15.23 7.51
CA SER A 218 8.84 -15.59 6.65
C SER A 218 8.65 -16.96 6.00
N ARG A 219 8.20 -17.97 6.77
CA ARG A 219 7.91 -19.31 6.23
C ARG A 219 6.73 -19.32 5.25
N ALA A 220 5.70 -18.53 5.50
CA ALA A 220 4.56 -18.37 4.60
C ALA A 220 5.00 -17.71 3.28
N MET A 221 5.83 -16.65 3.37
CA MET A 221 6.42 -16.00 2.20
C MET A 221 7.25 -16.98 1.35
N ASP A 222 8.09 -17.81 1.97
CA ASP A 222 8.86 -18.82 1.24
C ASP A 222 7.94 -19.83 0.50
N ALA A 223 6.81 -20.21 1.10
CA ALA A 223 5.84 -21.08 0.46
C ALA A 223 5.16 -20.38 -0.74
N ILE A 224 4.70 -19.13 -0.57
CA ILE A 224 4.07 -18.33 -1.63
C ILE A 224 5.04 -18.13 -2.80
N LEU A 225 6.32 -17.88 -2.52
CA LEU A 225 7.37 -17.65 -3.50
C LEU A 225 7.98 -18.91 -4.12
N GLY A 226 7.51 -20.09 -3.72
CA GLY A 226 8.06 -21.36 -4.20
C GLY A 226 9.50 -21.63 -3.76
N ARG A 227 9.97 -20.98 -2.69
CA ARG A 227 11.33 -21.11 -2.16
C ARG A 227 11.51 -22.26 -1.16
N ARG A 228 10.43 -22.98 -0.81
CA ARG A 228 10.54 -24.14 0.06
C ARG A 228 11.36 -25.22 -0.64
N LYS A 229 12.55 -25.52 -0.09
CA LYS A 229 13.21 -26.80 -0.35
C LYS A 229 12.25 -27.88 0.18
N GLY A 230 11.89 -28.83 -0.67
CA GLY A 230 10.96 -29.89 -0.29
C GLY A 230 11.38 -30.48 1.06
N VAL A 231 10.39 -30.64 1.94
CA VAL A 231 10.51 -31.51 3.09
C VAL A 231 10.50 -32.91 2.50
N GLY A 232 11.70 -33.45 2.24
CA GLY A 232 11.89 -34.83 1.88
C GLY A 232 11.59 -35.76 3.08
#